data_1f4899ed85fa0f25c692050660f15288
#
_entry.id   1f4899ed85fa0f25c692050660f15288
#
_cell.length_a   1.000
_cell.length_b   1.000
_cell.length_c   1.000
_cell.angle_alpha   90.00
_cell.angle_beta   90.00
_cell.angle_gamma   90.00
#
_symmetry.space_group_name_H-M   'P 1'
#
loop_
_entity.id
_entity.type
_entity.pdbx_description
1 polymer ?
#
loop_
_entity_poly.entity_id
_entity_poly.type
_entity_poly.pdbx_seq_one_letter_code
_entity_poly.pdbx_strand_id
1 'polypeptide(L)'
;MAFSRCKFCGDSGVFPFPVISKKGVTEYFRCKECMAISLSDKEHLPLSQQLARYRQHNNNLNDFGYAHFLTSFVYHTFSFLAPFAPSSILDYGCGPNPALIDLLHLVLKRQQDHGSFTKSTDFNGIDSVEKCIDFLAFFLSYLPKQELIYGWDPFFSPNGKKEPANLVLCLEVAEHFGNPWEGFSGLAQSCTAEGYVAIGTLPIPDSIVSNMDFKGWWYKDDKTHVSFYTEKAMVECGKTCGLRYMGKASPRIFIFKKLGDA
;
A
#
# COMPACT_ATOMS: atom_id res chain seq x y z
N MET A 1 17.91 -16.17 -17.45
CA MET A 1 18.24 -14.97 -18.26
C MET A 1 18.42 -13.83 -17.29
N ALA A 2 19.53 -13.08 -17.38
CA ALA A 2 19.71 -11.89 -16.56
C ALA A 2 18.64 -10.87 -16.97
N PHE A 3 18.01 -10.18 -16.02
CA PHE A 3 17.16 -9.04 -16.34
C PHE A 3 18.01 -8.01 -17.06
N SER A 4 17.62 -7.64 -18.27
CA SER A 4 18.34 -6.63 -19.03
C SER A 4 18.15 -5.23 -18.46
N ARG A 5 17.07 -5.00 -17.66
CA ARG A 5 16.72 -3.70 -17.06
C ARG A 5 15.99 -3.88 -15.72
N CYS A 6 16.14 -2.90 -14.85
CA CYS A 6 15.46 -2.82 -13.56
C CYS A 6 13.95 -2.64 -13.76
N LYS A 7 13.15 -3.47 -13.07
CA LYS A 7 11.68 -3.40 -13.09
C LYS A 7 11.11 -2.12 -12.42
N PHE A 8 11.93 -1.37 -11.69
CA PHE A 8 11.51 -0.17 -10.95
C PHE A 8 11.92 1.12 -11.66
N CYS A 9 13.18 1.26 -12.08
CA CYS A 9 13.71 2.50 -12.66
C CYS A 9 14.20 2.37 -14.11
N GLY A 10 14.16 1.17 -14.70
CA GLY A 10 14.61 0.92 -16.06
C GLY A 10 16.13 0.87 -16.29
N ASP A 11 16.94 1.09 -15.25
CA ASP A 11 18.39 1.06 -15.34
C ASP A 11 18.93 -0.34 -15.69
N SER A 12 20.05 -0.42 -16.40
CA SER A 12 20.67 -1.69 -16.81
C SER A 12 21.57 -2.33 -15.74
N GLY A 13 21.84 -1.62 -14.65
CA GLY A 13 22.75 -2.07 -13.57
C GLY A 13 22.09 -3.05 -12.59
N VAL A 14 21.43 -4.09 -13.09
CA VAL A 14 20.81 -5.14 -12.25
C VAL A 14 21.78 -6.30 -12.05
N PHE A 15 21.92 -6.79 -10.82
CA PHE A 15 22.81 -7.88 -10.50
C PHE A 15 22.13 -8.94 -9.62
N PRO A 16 22.58 -10.22 -9.69
CA PRO A 16 22.08 -11.29 -8.83
C PRO A 16 22.31 -10.96 -7.34
N PHE A 17 21.28 -11.23 -6.55
CA PHE A 17 21.27 -10.98 -5.10
C PHE A 17 20.68 -12.18 -4.37
N PRO A 18 21.32 -13.39 -4.48
CA PRO A 18 20.75 -14.64 -4.00
C PRO A 18 20.69 -14.72 -2.48
N VAL A 19 19.62 -15.33 -1.97
CA VAL A 19 19.48 -15.69 -0.55
C VAL A 19 19.69 -17.19 -0.39
N ILE A 20 20.77 -17.58 0.30
CA ILE A 20 21.12 -18.97 0.56
C ILE A 20 20.53 -19.39 1.91
N SER A 21 19.75 -20.48 1.93
CA SER A 21 19.16 -21.08 3.13
C SER A 21 19.38 -22.58 3.16
N LYS A 22 18.99 -23.23 4.26
CA LYS A 22 19.00 -24.71 4.36
C LYS A 22 18.06 -25.38 3.34
N LYS A 23 17.08 -24.65 2.81
CA LYS A 23 16.09 -25.13 1.83
C LYS A 23 16.55 -24.93 0.37
N GLY A 24 17.70 -24.32 0.16
CA GLY A 24 18.24 -24.01 -1.16
C GLY A 24 18.54 -22.53 -1.36
N VAL A 25 18.69 -22.15 -2.63
CA VAL A 25 18.98 -20.79 -3.06
C VAL A 25 17.69 -20.18 -3.62
N THR A 26 17.27 -19.03 -3.10
CA THR A 26 16.21 -18.21 -3.68
C THR A 26 16.85 -17.07 -4.47
N GLU A 27 16.45 -16.91 -5.71
CA GLU A 27 17.04 -15.96 -6.63
C GLU A 27 16.35 -14.61 -6.54
N TYR A 28 17.09 -13.58 -6.10
CA TYR A 28 16.70 -12.18 -6.14
C TYR A 28 17.63 -11.39 -7.04
N PHE A 29 17.18 -10.20 -7.41
CA PHE A 29 17.96 -9.23 -8.19
C PHE A 29 17.93 -7.88 -7.48
N ARG A 30 19.07 -7.18 -7.45
CA ARG A 30 19.18 -5.82 -6.89
C ARG A 30 19.63 -4.84 -7.97
N CYS A 31 19.03 -3.68 -8.00
CA CYS A 31 19.44 -2.59 -8.89
C CYS A 31 20.54 -1.75 -8.24
N LYS A 32 21.59 -1.38 -9.00
CA LYS A 32 22.66 -0.50 -8.54
C LYS A 32 22.20 0.96 -8.40
N GLU A 33 21.23 1.36 -9.21
CA GLU A 33 20.79 2.76 -9.28
C GLU A 33 19.72 3.08 -8.22
N CYS A 34 18.60 2.35 -8.22
CA CYS A 34 17.52 2.60 -7.27
C CYS A 34 17.56 1.72 -6.02
N MET A 35 18.51 0.76 -5.94
CA MET A 35 18.72 -0.14 -4.80
C MET A 35 17.53 -1.04 -4.48
N ALA A 36 16.46 -1.04 -5.27
CA ALA A 36 15.34 -1.96 -5.12
C ALA A 36 15.75 -3.41 -5.32
N ILE A 37 15.03 -4.32 -4.69
CA ILE A 37 15.22 -5.76 -4.80
C ILE A 37 13.94 -6.37 -5.37
N SER A 38 14.08 -7.28 -6.36
CA SER A 38 12.97 -8.07 -6.89
C SER A 38 13.25 -9.56 -6.77
N LEU A 39 12.22 -10.34 -6.46
CA LEU A 39 12.26 -11.79 -6.60
C LEU A 39 12.32 -12.16 -8.08
N SER A 40 13.08 -13.20 -8.43
CA SER A 40 13.08 -13.76 -9.79
C SER A 40 11.69 -14.23 -10.18
N ASP A 41 11.25 -13.97 -11.43
CA ASP A 41 9.93 -14.39 -11.90
C ASP A 41 9.73 -15.92 -11.84
N LYS A 42 10.81 -16.69 -11.88
CA LYS A 42 10.79 -18.16 -11.74
C LYS A 42 10.40 -18.62 -10.33
N GLU A 43 10.61 -17.75 -9.35
CA GLU A 43 10.34 -18.01 -7.92
C GLU A 43 8.94 -17.53 -7.51
N HIS A 44 8.22 -16.80 -8.39
CA HIS A 44 6.88 -16.35 -8.10
C HIS A 44 5.94 -17.55 -7.91
N LEU A 45 5.12 -17.48 -6.87
CA LEU A 45 4.11 -18.51 -6.64
C LEU A 45 3.10 -18.55 -7.79
N PRO A 46 2.62 -19.74 -8.20
CA PRO A 46 1.48 -19.85 -9.09
C PRO A 46 0.26 -19.12 -8.51
N LEU A 47 -0.60 -18.56 -9.38
CA LEU A 47 -1.78 -17.78 -8.98
C LEU A 47 -2.64 -18.49 -7.93
N SER A 48 -2.87 -19.79 -8.07
CA SER A 48 -3.66 -20.57 -7.11
C SER A 48 -3.08 -20.57 -5.69
N GLN A 49 -1.76 -20.58 -5.57
CA GLN A 49 -1.06 -20.51 -4.28
C GLN A 49 -1.06 -19.09 -3.70
N GLN A 50 -0.93 -18.07 -4.56
CA GLN A 50 -1.09 -16.67 -4.14
C GLN A 50 -2.50 -16.44 -3.55
N LEU A 51 -3.55 -16.85 -4.27
CA LEU A 51 -4.94 -16.76 -3.81
C LEU A 51 -5.19 -17.51 -2.50
N ALA A 52 -4.60 -18.71 -2.36
CA ALA A 52 -4.69 -19.47 -1.10
C ALA A 52 -4.03 -18.71 0.06
N ARG A 53 -2.89 -18.05 -0.19
CA ARG A 53 -2.20 -17.22 0.80
C ARG A 53 -3.02 -15.99 1.18
N TYR A 54 -3.55 -15.24 0.22
CA TYR A 54 -4.37 -14.05 0.48
C TYR A 54 -5.63 -14.37 1.30
N ARG A 55 -6.26 -15.52 1.07
CA ARG A 55 -7.41 -15.97 1.88
C ARG A 55 -7.06 -16.31 3.34
N GLN A 56 -5.79 -16.53 3.65
CA GLN A 56 -5.31 -16.79 5.01
C GLN A 56 -5.07 -15.51 5.81
N HIS A 57 -5.01 -14.35 5.15
CA HIS A 57 -4.89 -13.08 5.83
C HIS A 57 -6.19 -12.80 6.57
N ASN A 58 -6.11 -12.77 7.90
CA ASN A 58 -7.26 -12.47 8.75
C ASN A 58 -7.41 -10.94 8.91
N ASN A 59 -7.74 -10.27 7.81
CA ASN A 59 -8.00 -8.84 7.78
C ASN A 59 -9.35 -8.56 8.43
N ASN A 60 -9.39 -8.48 9.76
CA ASN A 60 -10.62 -8.37 10.53
C ASN A 60 -10.53 -7.17 11.48
N LEU A 61 -11.48 -6.26 11.41
CA LEU A 61 -11.58 -5.09 12.31
C LEU A 61 -11.79 -5.46 13.78
N ASN A 62 -12.26 -6.69 14.09
CA ASN A 62 -12.34 -7.15 15.48
C ASN A 62 -10.94 -7.38 16.12
N ASP A 63 -9.88 -7.50 15.30
CA ASP A 63 -8.51 -7.49 15.79
C ASP A 63 -8.07 -6.03 16.00
N PHE A 64 -7.87 -5.66 17.24
CA PHE A 64 -7.45 -4.31 17.61
C PHE A 64 -6.12 -3.91 16.98
N GLY A 65 -5.14 -4.80 16.93
CA GLY A 65 -3.83 -4.51 16.33
C GLY A 65 -3.97 -4.14 14.84
N TYR A 66 -4.82 -4.88 14.13
CA TYR A 66 -5.10 -4.60 12.73
C TYR A 66 -5.93 -3.32 12.53
N ALA A 67 -6.97 -3.10 13.34
CA ALA A 67 -7.76 -1.86 13.30
C ALA A 67 -6.90 -0.63 13.60
N HIS A 68 -5.99 -0.72 14.60
CA HIS A 68 -5.04 0.35 14.91
C HIS A 68 -4.05 0.62 13.77
N PHE A 69 -3.57 -0.43 13.11
CA PHE A 69 -2.72 -0.30 11.92
C PHE A 69 -3.43 0.45 10.78
N LEU A 70 -4.67 0.10 10.46
CA LEU A 70 -5.48 0.81 9.46
C LEU A 70 -5.75 2.27 9.88
N THR A 71 -6.06 2.49 11.16
CA THR A 71 -6.26 3.83 11.74
C THR A 71 -5.01 4.69 11.57
N SER A 72 -3.83 4.12 11.85
CA SER A 72 -2.55 4.80 11.64
C SER A 72 -2.33 5.20 10.18
N PHE A 73 -2.62 4.30 9.24
CA PHE A 73 -2.50 4.59 7.81
C PHE A 73 -3.42 5.73 7.37
N VAL A 74 -4.68 5.70 7.77
CA VAL A 74 -5.66 6.76 7.47
C VAL A 74 -5.23 8.08 8.12
N TYR A 75 -4.92 8.07 9.40
CA TYR A 75 -4.51 9.26 10.15
C TYR A 75 -3.31 9.97 9.50
N HIS A 76 -2.23 9.25 9.22
CA HIS A 76 -1.03 9.85 8.61
C HIS A 76 -1.29 10.34 7.19
N THR A 77 -2.06 9.59 6.39
CA THR A 77 -2.41 9.98 5.03
C THR A 77 -3.19 11.29 5.02
N PHE A 78 -4.26 11.39 5.81
CA PHE A 78 -5.08 12.60 5.85
C PHE A 78 -4.38 13.78 6.52
N SER A 79 -3.53 13.54 7.53
CA SER A 79 -2.69 14.59 8.12
C SER A 79 -1.75 15.22 7.08
N PHE A 80 -1.12 14.39 6.26
CA PHE A 80 -0.22 14.86 5.20
C PHE A 80 -0.96 15.63 4.10
N LEU A 81 -2.15 15.17 3.76
CA LEU A 81 -2.94 15.75 2.67
C LEU A 81 -3.74 16.99 3.10
N ALA A 82 -3.87 17.29 4.38
CA ALA A 82 -4.65 18.43 4.86
C ALA A 82 -4.24 19.76 4.16
N PRO A 83 -5.18 20.61 3.71
CA PRO A 83 -6.63 20.55 3.90
C PRO A 83 -7.42 19.84 2.79
N PHE A 84 -6.81 18.91 2.04
CA PHE A 84 -7.49 18.20 0.96
C PHE A 84 -8.66 17.35 1.49
N ALA A 85 -9.84 17.54 0.92
CA ALA A 85 -11.04 16.77 1.20
C ALA A 85 -11.40 15.91 -0.02
N PRO A 86 -11.19 14.58 0.02
CA PRO A 86 -11.45 13.73 -1.14
C PRO A 86 -12.95 13.64 -1.43
N SER A 87 -13.32 13.77 -2.70
CA SER A 87 -14.71 13.58 -3.17
C SER A 87 -15.05 12.10 -3.38
N SER A 88 -14.06 11.24 -3.50
CA SER A 88 -14.20 9.78 -3.58
C SER A 88 -12.92 9.10 -3.10
N ILE A 89 -13.06 7.89 -2.55
CA ILE A 89 -11.96 7.09 -2.01
C ILE A 89 -12.05 5.68 -2.59
N LEU A 90 -10.94 5.18 -3.12
CA LEU A 90 -10.76 3.81 -3.57
C LEU A 90 -9.70 3.10 -2.74
N ASP A 91 -10.02 1.96 -2.15
CA ASP A 91 -9.06 1.00 -1.62
C ASP A 91 -8.63 0.05 -2.74
N TYR A 92 -7.43 0.24 -3.26
CA TYR A 92 -6.87 -0.54 -4.37
C TYR A 92 -6.13 -1.76 -3.84
N GLY A 93 -6.64 -2.94 -4.14
CA GLY A 93 -6.17 -4.21 -3.60
C GLY A 93 -6.80 -4.51 -2.23
N CYS A 94 -8.10 -4.21 -2.08
CA CYS A 94 -8.82 -4.35 -0.80
C CYS A 94 -8.92 -5.80 -0.28
N GLY A 95 -8.51 -6.79 -1.07
CA GLY A 95 -8.57 -8.21 -0.71
C GLY A 95 -9.99 -8.78 -0.60
N PRO A 96 -10.12 -9.98 -0.02
CA PRO A 96 -11.41 -10.64 0.15
C PRO A 96 -12.30 -9.99 1.23
N ASN A 97 -11.68 -9.30 2.20
CA ASN A 97 -12.34 -8.62 3.32
C ASN A 97 -11.92 -7.15 3.29
N PRO A 98 -12.73 -6.22 2.78
CA PRO A 98 -12.36 -4.83 2.57
C PRO A 98 -12.37 -4.02 3.89
N ALA A 99 -11.56 -4.44 4.87
CA ALA A 99 -11.58 -3.90 6.24
C ALA A 99 -11.27 -2.40 6.32
N LEU A 100 -10.46 -1.86 5.39
CA LEU A 100 -10.20 -0.41 5.33
C LEU A 100 -11.47 0.36 4.94
N ILE A 101 -12.23 -0.16 3.99
CA ILE A 101 -13.52 0.42 3.59
C ILE A 101 -14.54 0.32 4.74
N ASP A 102 -14.61 -0.84 5.38
CA ASP A 102 -15.50 -1.05 6.52
C ASP A 102 -15.18 -0.09 7.67
N LEU A 103 -13.88 0.16 7.95
CA LEU A 103 -13.46 1.14 8.94
C LEU A 103 -13.95 2.55 8.56
N LEU A 104 -13.75 2.99 7.33
CA LEU A 104 -14.18 4.31 6.86
C LEU A 104 -15.71 4.46 6.89
N HIS A 105 -16.47 3.41 6.56
CA HIS A 105 -17.92 3.40 6.69
C HIS A 105 -18.40 3.49 8.15
N LEU A 106 -17.72 2.80 9.08
CA LEU A 106 -18.00 2.91 10.51
C LEU A 106 -17.70 4.31 11.04
N VAL A 107 -16.59 4.92 10.59
CA VAL A 107 -16.24 6.31 10.92
C VAL A 107 -17.31 7.27 10.40
N LEU A 108 -17.73 7.14 9.13
CA LEU A 108 -18.77 7.97 8.56
C LEU A 108 -20.11 7.84 9.31
N LYS A 109 -20.51 6.62 9.66
CA LYS A 109 -21.69 6.36 10.48
C LYS A 109 -21.58 7.04 11.85
N ARG A 110 -20.42 6.92 12.52
CA ARG A 110 -20.16 7.55 13.82
C ARG A 110 -20.28 9.07 13.75
N GLN A 111 -19.84 9.71 12.66
CA GLN A 111 -20.00 11.15 12.44
C GLN A 111 -21.47 11.57 12.29
N GLN A 112 -22.30 10.71 11.66
CA GLN A 112 -23.74 10.99 11.44
C GLN A 112 -24.59 10.79 12.69
N ASP A 113 -24.23 9.88 13.55
CA ASP A 113 -25.04 9.49 14.74
C ASP A 113 -25.10 10.58 15.84
N HIS A 114 -24.53 11.79 15.63
CA HIS A 114 -24.54 12.96 16.52
C HIS A 114 -24.43 12.65 18.02
N GLY A 115 -24.10 11.41 18.38
CA GLY A 115 -23.91 10.94 19.74
C GLY A 115 -22.54 11.35 20.29
N SER A 116 -22.44 11.46 21.60
CA SER A 116 -21.21 11.76 22.32
C SER A 116 -20.14 10.70 22.06
N PHE A 117 -19.33 10.86 21.02
CA PHE A 117 -18.08 10.10 20.92
C PHE A 117 -17.02 10.76 21.79
N THR A 118 -16.19 9.95 22.40
CA THR A 118 -15.08 10.42 23.23
C THR A 118 -14.11 11.20 22.35
N LYS A 119 -14.02 12.52 22.56
CA LYS A 119 -13.04 13.37 21.86
C LYS A 119 -11.64 13.00 22.34
N SER A 120 -11.05 11.95 21.75
CA SER A 120 -9.66 11.61 21.96
C SER A 120 -8.83 12.28 20.88
N THR A 121 -7.95 13.19 21.27
CA THR A 121 -6.96 13.83 20.39
C THR A 121 -5.62 13.11 20.43
N ASP A 122 -5.48 12.11 21.32
CA ASP A 122 -4.24 11.36 21.52
C ASP A 122 -4.31 10.00 20.80
N PHE A 123 -3.58 9.91 19.68
CA PHE A 123 -3.43 8.66 18.93
C PHE A 123 -2.77 7.56 19.78
N ASN A 124 -1.85 7.91 20.68
CA ASN A 124 -1.15 6.93 21.53
C ASN A 124 -2.02 6.37 22.64
N GLY A 125 -3.13 7.02 22.96
CA GLY A 125 -4.12 6.56 23.96
C GLY A 125 -5.19 5.61 23.42
N ILE A 126 -5.10 5.21 22.14
CA ILE A 126 -6.05 4.27 21.52
C ILE A 126 -5.75 2.84 21.99
N ASP A 127 -6.72 2.18 22.62
CA ASP A 127 -6.60 0.83 23.21
C ASP A 127 -7.71 -0.14 22.77
N SER A 128 -8.62 0.31 21.90
CA SER A 128 -9.74 -0.50 21.40
C SER A 128 -10.16 -0.11 19.99
N VAL A 129 -10.88 -1.01 19.32
CA VAL A 129 -11.43 -0.76 17.98
C VAL A 129 -12.41 0.40 17.99
N GLU A 130 -13.23 0.51 19.02
CA GLU A 130 -14.18 1.62 19.18
C GLU A 130 -13.46 2.96 19.27
N LYS A 131 -12.36 3.04 20.06
CA LYS A 131 -11.53 4.26 20.11
C LYS A 131 -10.82 4.57 18.80
N CYS A 132 -10.48 3.57 17.97
CA CYS A 132 -9.99 3.80 16.61
C CYS A 132 -11.03 4.55 15.77
N ILE A 133 -12.29 4.10 15.82
CA ILE A 133 -13.39 4.70 15.08
C ILE A 133 -13.68 6.12 15.61
N ASP A 134 -13.76 6.28 16.94
CA ASP A 134 -14.01 7.58 17.59
C ASP A 134 -12.92 8.60 17.27
N PHE A 135 -11.65 8.17 17.33
CA PHE A 135 -10.51 9.01 16.97
C PHE A 135 -10.59 9.50 15.53
N LEU A 136 -10.81 8.60 14.57
CA LEU A 136 -10.94 8.99 13.17
C LEU A 136 -12.19 9.82 12.92
N ALA A 137 -13.33 9.53 13.57
CA ALA A 137 -14.54 10.30 13.43
C ALA A 137 -14.37 11.75 13.92
N PHE A 138 -13.55 11.95 14.95
CA PHE A 138 -13.17 13.29 15.43
C PHE A 138 -12.12 13.95 14.53
N PHE A 139 -11.10 13.19 14.09
CA PHE A 139 -9.97 13.71 13.34
C PHE A 139 -10.32 14.08 11.90
N LEU A 140 -11.10 13.23 11.19
CA LEU A 140 -11.49 13.46 9.81
C LEU A 140 -12.63 14.47 9.75
N SER A 141 -12.32 15.69 9.35
CA SER A 141 -13.33 16.76 9.21
C SER A 141 -14.32 16.51 8.08
N TYR A 142 -13.96 15.66 7.12
CA TYR A 142 -14.77 15.33 5.95
C TYR A 142 -14.43 13.95 5.41
N LEU A 143 -15.47 13.15 5.16
CA LEU A 143 -15.43 11.94 4.33
C LEU A 143 -16.51 12.08 3.23
N PRO A 144 -16.28 11.51 2.03
CA PRO A 144 -17.31 11.47 0.99
C PRO A 144 -18.49 10.60 1.43
N LYS A 145 -19.61 10.67 0.70
CA LYS A 145 -20.76 9.78 0.93
C LYS A 145 -20.34 8.32 0.83
N GLN A 146 -21.04 7.45 1.55
CA GLN A 146 -20.72 6.03 1.65
C GLN A 146 -20.53 5.33 0.29
N GLU A 147 -21.40 5.62 -0.69
CA GLU A 147 -21.32 5.07 -2.04
C GLU A 147 -20.10 5.52 -2.86
N LEU A 148 -19.37 6.55 -2.38
CA LEU A 148 -18.14 7.07 -2.96
C LEU A 148 -16.89 6.59 -2.23
N ILE A 149 -17.04 5.66 -1.27
CA ILE A 149 -15.96 4.95 -0.58
C ILE A 149 -16.09 3.48 -0.95
N TYR A 150 -15.20 2.96 -1.77
CA TYR A 150 -15.32 1.62 -2.35
C TYR A 150 -13.97 0.93 -2.50
N GLY A 151 -13.99 -0.40 -2.54
CA GLY A 151 -12.83 -1.25 -2.74
C GLY A 151 -12.83 -1.90 -4.12
N TRP A 152 -11.64 -2.16 -4.62
CA TRP A 152 -11.40 -2.98 -5.81
C TRP A 152 -10.20 -3.90 -5.58
N ASP A 153 -10.34 -5.15 -6.06
CA ASP A 153 -9.28 -6.13 -6.01
C ASP A 153 -9.30 -6.99 -7.29
N PRO A 154 -8.14 -7.23 -7.95
CA PRO A 154 -8.10 -7.97 -9.20
C PRO A 154 -8.52 -9.45 -9.06
N PHE A 155 -8.45 -10.02 -7.88
CA PHE A 155 -8.71 -11.43 -7.62
C PHE A 155 -10.07 -11.67 -6.97
N PHE A 156 -10.49 -10.78 -6.05
CA PHE A 156 -11.67 -11.00 -5.20
C PHE A 156 -12.85 -10.15 -5.63
N SER A 157 -12.63 -9.04 -6.31
CA SER A 157 -13.70 -8.18 -6.87
C SER A 157 -13.34 -7.62 -8.26
N PRO A 158 -12.98 -8.50 -9.23
CA PRO A 158 -12.50 -8.05 -10.55
C PRO A 158 -13.56 -7.24 -11.33
N ASN A 159 -14.84 -7.52 -11.09
CA ASN A 159 -15.97 -6.81 -11.69
C ASN A 159 -16.52 -5.71 -10.77
N GLY A 160 -15.83 -5.42 -9.66
CA GLY A 160 -16.19 -4.34 -8.76
C GLY A 160 -16.04 -2.96 -9.41
N LYS A 161 -16.60 -1.94 -8.75
CA LYS A 161 -16.48 -0.57 -9.20
C LYS A 161 -15.00 -0.15 -9.22
N LYS A 162 -14.50 0.16 -10.40
CA LYS A 162 -13.13 0.64 -10.63
C LYS A 162 -13.14 2.00 -11.33
N GLU A 163 -14.06 2.86 -10.95
CA GLU A 163 -14.03 4.24 -11.41
C GLU A 163 -12.84 4.97 -10.77
N PRO A 164 -12.19 5.88 -11.49
CA PRO A 164 -11.12 6.67 -10.90
C PRO A 164 -11.61 7.45 -9.67
N ALA A 165 -10.87 7.37 -8.57
CA ALA A 165 -11.16 8.07 -7.33
C ALA A 165 -10.24 9.28 -7.13
N ASN A 166 -10.71 10.23 -6.35
CA ASN A 166 -9.96 11.43 -6.01
C ASN A 166 -8.84 11.15 -4.98
N LEU A 167 -9.02 10.09 -4.18
CA LEU A 167 -7.99 9.51 -3.31
C LEU A 167 -7.94 8.00 -3.52
N VAL A 168 -6.79 7.47 -3.91
CA VAL A 168 -6.52 6.04 -4.01
C VAL A 168 -5.64 5.62 -2.83
N LEU A 169 -6.11 4.67 -2.05
CA LEU A 169 -5.40 4.04 -0.95
C LEU A 169 -4.88 2.68 -1.42
N CYS A 170 -3.60 2.39 -1.23
CA CYS A 170 -2.94 1.14 -1.64
C CYS A 170 -2.07 0.68 -0.47
N LEU A 171 -2.63 -0.15 0.42
CA LEU A 171 -1.98 -0.55 1.66
C LEU A 171 -1.61 -2.03 1.64
N GLU A 172 -0.31 -2.34 1.83
CA GLU A 172 0.25 -3.70 1.79
C GLU A 172 -0.14 -4.44 0.48
N VAL A 173 0.07 -3.77 -0.66
CA VAL A 173 -0.23 -4.28 -2.00
C VAL A 173 0.94 -4.10 -2.97
N ALA A 174 1.69 -3.01 -2.87
CA ALA A 174 2.76 -2.69 -3.82
C ALA A 174 3.87 -3.75 -3.85
N GLU A 175 4.16 -4.39 -2.73
CA GLU A 175 5.13 -5.49 -2.60
C GLU A 175 4.75 -6.74 -3.38
N HIS A 176 3.47 -6.89 -3.73
CA HIS A 176 2.95 -8.00 -4.53
C HIS A 176 2.99 -7.73 -6.04
N PHE A 177 3.33 -6.54 -6.48
CA PHE A 177 3.42 -6.24 -7.91
C PHE A 177 4.57 -7.01 -8.55
N GLY A 178 4.26 -8.02 -9.36
CA GLY A 178 5.24 -8.76 -10.16
C GLY A 178 5.94 -7.87 -11.20
N ASN A 179 5.20 -6.90 -11.73
CA ASN A 179 5.70 -5.80 -12.54
C ASN A 179 5.31 -4.46 -11.89
N PRO A 180 6.25 -3.77 -11.19
CA PRO A 180 5.98 -2.49 -10.55
C PRO A 180 5.39 -1.42 -11.48
N TRP A 181 5.84 -1.33 -12.73
CA TRP A 181 5.31 -0.34 -13.68
C TRP A 181 3.83 -0.57 -14.01
N GLU A 182 3.43 -1.84 -14.21
CA GLU A 182 2.00 -2.16 -14.41
C GLU A 182 1.18 -1.85 -13.17
N GLY A 183 1.70 -2.16 -11.98
CA GLY A 183 1.05 -1.83 -10.71
C GLY A 183 0.85 -0.32 -10.55
N PHE A 184 1.91 0.47 -10.73
CA PHE A 184 1.85 1.94 -10.63
C PHE A 184 0.99 2.57 -11.74
N SER A 185 1.02 2.02 -12.95
CA SER A 185 0.12 2.43 -14.03
C SER A 185 -1.35 2.18 -13.66
N GLY A 186 -1.64 1.02 -13.05
CA GLY A 186 -2.97 0.70 -12.53
C GLY A 186 -3.43 1.68 -11.44
N LEU A 187 -2.55 2.06 -10.52
CA LEU A 187 -2.82 3.08 -9.50
C LEU A 187 -3.10 4.45 -10.14
N ALA A 188 -2.27 4.86 -11.10
CA ALA A 188 -2.44 6.13 -11.80
C ALA A 188 -3.77 6.18 -12.59
N GLN A 189 -4.14 5.08 -13.28
CA GLN A 189 -5.42 4.97 -13.99
C GLN A 189 -6.63 4.98 -13.04
N SER A 190 -6.44 4.50 -11.83
CA SER A 190 -7.49 4.47 -10.79
C SER A 190 -7.62 5.79 -10.03
N CYS A 191 -6.75 6.76 -10.28
CA CYS A 191 -6.77 8.08 -9.67
C CYS A 191 -7.29 9.13 -10.68
N THR A 192 -8.15 10.04 -10.26
CA THR A 192 -8.55 11.18 -11.08
C THR A 192 -7.39 12.15 -11.30
N ALA A 193 -7.43 12.95 -12.36
CA ALA A 193 -6.49 14.06 -12.53
C ALA A 193 -6.48 14.96 -11.27
N GLU A 194 -5.30 15.42 -10.87
CA GLU A 194 -5.06 16.21 -9.64
C GLU A 194 -5.42 15.50 -8.32
N GLY A 195 -5.85 14.23 -8.36
CA GLY A 195 -6.07 13.39 -7.20
C GLY A 195 -4.78 12.86 -6.58
N TYR A 196 -4.91 12.11 -5.49
CA TYR A 196 -3.77 11.59 -4.74
C TYR A 196 -3.80 10.07 -4.65
N VAL A 197 -2.60 9.49 -4.58
CA VAL A 197 -2.36 8.06 -4.30
C VAL A 197 -1.49 7.97 -3.04
N ALA A 198 -1.98 7.24 -2.04
CA ALA A 198 -1.23 6.91 -0.83
C ALA A 198 -0.85 5.42 -0.88
N ILE A 199 0.45 5.14 -0.89
CA ILE A 199 0.99 3.77 -0.93
C ILE A 199 1.62 3.45 0.43
N GLY A 200 1.03 2.49 1.14
CA GLY A 200 1.55 1.94 2.39
C GLY A 200 2.25 0.60 2.13
N THR A 201 3.56 0.54 2.34
CA THR A 201 4.37 -0.68 2.26
C THR A 201 5.66 -0.49 3.05
N LEU A 202 6.33 -1.56 3.45
CA LEU A 202 7.59 -1.47 4.19
C LEU A 202 8.77 -1.28 3.23
N PRO A 203 9.42 -0.10 3.20
CA PRO A 203 10.60 0.11 2.37
C PRO A 203 11.78 -0.70 2.89
N ILE A 204 12.73 -1.00 1.99
CA ILE A 204 14.00 -1.64 2.36
C ILE A 204 14.73 -0.73 3.36
N PRO A 205 15.04 -1.20 4.58
CA PRO A 205 15.83 -0.43 5.54
C PRO A 205 17.24 -0.13 5.03
N ASP A 206 17.80 1.02 5.38
CA ASP A 206 19.17 1.41 5.00
C ASP A 206 20.23 0.43 5.53
N SER A 207 19.92 -0.30 6.60
CA SER A 207 20.77 -1.36 7.15
C SER A 207 20.93 -2.59 6.25
N ILE A 208 20.08 -2.76 5.23
CA ILE A 208 20.16 -3.85 4.28
C ILE A 208 21.13 -3.50 3.15
N VAL A 209 22.42 -3.72 3.37
CA VAL A 209 23.47 -3.47 2.38
C VAL A 209 23.94 -4.75 1.66
N SER A 210 23.75 -5.92 2.25
CA SER A 210 24.14 -7.21 1.72
C SER A 210 22.98 -8.21 1.63
N ASN A 211 23.19 -9.31 0.89
CA ASN A 211 22.24 -10.42 0.83
C ASN A 211 22.08 -11.14 2.20
N MET A 212 23.06 -11.07 3.07
CA MET A 212 22.96 -11.62 4.44
C MET A 212 22.03 -10.78 5.31
N ASP A 213 22.09 -9.44 5.21
CA ASP A 213 21.18 -8.55 5.91
C ASP A 213 19.74 -8.78 5.41
N PHE A 214 19.57 -8.84 4.09
CA PHE A 214 18.28 -9.11 3.46
C PHE A 214 17.72 -10.49 3.86
N LYS A 215 18.58 -11.52 3.99
CA LYS A 215 18.18 -12.83 4.48
C LYS A 215 17.52 -12.76 5.87
N GLY A 216 18.03 -11.92 6.76
CA GLY A 216 17.49 -11.69 8.11
C GLY A 216 16.21 -10.86 8.16
N TRP A 217 15.82 -10.22 7.08
CA TRP A 217 14.66 -9.33 7.06
C TRP A 217 13.35 -10.09 6.89
N TRP A 218 12.51 -10.08 7.90
CA TRP A 218 11.26 -10.85 7.98
C TRP A 218 10.25 -10.55 6.87
N TYR A 219 10.21 -9.30 6.35
CA TYR A 219 9.21 -8.88 5.37
C TYR A 219 9.27 -9.67 4.05
N LYS A 220 10.46 -10.13 3.66
CA LYS A 220 10.64 -11.03 2.50
C LYS A 220 10.15 -12.46 2.73
N ASP A 221 9.81 -12.83 3.98
CA ASP A 221 9.43 -14.21 4.30
C ASP A 221 8.00 -14.54 3.86
N ASP A 222 7.18 -13.53 3.61
CA ASP A 222 5.94 -13.73 2.86
C ASP A 222 6.28 -14.03 1.39
N LYS A 223 5.91 -15.23 0.94
CA LYS A 223 6.24 -15.72 -0.40
C LYS A 223 5.51 -14.99 -1.53
N THR A 224 4.52 -14.18 -1.19
CA THR A 224 3.79 -13.33 -2.14
C THR A 224 4.43 -11.94 -2.28
N HIS A 225 5.41 -11.60 -1.41
CA HIS A 225 6.21 -10.38 -1.56
C HIS A 225 7.30 -10.62 -2.61
N VAL A 226 7.17 -9.96 -3.74
CA VAL A 226 8.06 -10.14 -4.90
C VAL A 226 8.81 -8.87 -5.29
N SER A 227 8.36 -7.71 -4.79
CA SER A 227 8.92 -6.39 -5.08
C SER A 227 9.22 -5.62 -3.79
N PHE A 228 10.48 -5.26 -3.59
CA PHE A 228 10.94 -4.56 -2.38
C PHE A 228 11.50 -3.20 -2.79
N TYR A 229 10.90 -2.16 -2.26
CA TYR A 229 11.16 -0.78 -2.68
C TYR A 229 12.11 -0.08 -1.74
N THR A 230 12.97 0.77 -2.30
CA THR A 230 13.53 1.93 -1.61
C THR A 230 12.65 3.14 -1.93
N GLU A 231 12.84 4.25 -1.22
CA GLU A 231 12.15 5.50 -1.57
C GLU A 231 12.46 5.93 -3.02
N LYS A 232 13.73 5.83 -3.44
CA LYS A 232 14.14 6.12 -4.82
C LYS A 232 13.39 5.29 -5.85
N ALA A 233 13.22 3.99 -5.58
CA ALA A 233 12.47 3.10 -6.48
C ALA A 233 10.99 3.48 -6.57
N MET A 234 10.36 3.84 -5.43
CA MET A 234 8.99 4.36 -5.40
C MET A 234 8.83 5.61 -6.28
N VAL A 235 9.76 6.57 -6.12
CA VAL A 235 9.77 7.81 -6.89
C VAL A 235 9.88 7.55 -8.39
N GLU A 236 10.80 6.68 -8.80
CA GLU A 236 11.00 6.37 -10.22
C GLU A 236 9.80 5.63 -10.83
N CYS A 237 9.19 4.67 -10.11
CA CYS A 237 7.95 4.03 -10.57
C CYS A 237 6.81 5.04 -10.73
N GLY A 238 6.61 5.91 -9.75
CA GLY A 238 5.58 6.96 -9.80
C GLY A 238 5.79 7.90 -10.97
N LYS A 239 7.00 8.42 -11.13
CA LYS A 239 7.37 9.34 -12.22
C LYS A 239 7.08 8.77 -13.61
N THR A 240 7.42 7.51 -13.83
CA THR A 240 7.19 6.81 -15.10
C THR A 240 5.70 6.69 -15.44
N CYS A 241 4.83 6.66 -14.42
CA CYS A 241 3.38 6.49 -14.55
C CYS A 241 2.58 7.81 -14.39
N GLY A 242 3.22 8.97 -14.45
CA GLY A 242 2.53 10.27 -14.31
C GLY A 242 2.09 10.61 -12.88
N LEU A 243 2.72 9.97 -11.87
CA LEU A 243 2.50 10.25 -10.47
C LEU A 243 3.68 11.06 -9.93
N ARG A 244 3.44 12.30 -9.49
CA ARG A 244 4.44 13.14 -8.85
C ARG A 244 4.55 12.80 -7.38
N TYR A 245 5.74 12.42 -6.93
CA TYR A 245 6.02 12.19 -5.52
C TYR A 245 5.90 13.48 -4.70
N MET A 246 5.16 13.40 -3.59
CA MET A 246 4.89 14.53 -2.70
C MET A 246 5.66 14.44 -1.38
N GLY A 247 6.11 13.24 -0.98
CA GLY A 247 6.80 12.97 0.26
C GLY A 247 6.26 11.74 0.99
N LYS A 248 6.71 11.53 2.21
CA LYS A 248 6.24 10.48 3.11
C LYS A 248 5.33 11.04 4.19
N ALA A 249 4.14 10.50 4.33
CA ALA A 249 3.25 10.78 5.45
C ALA A 249 3.72 10.09 6.75
N SER A 250 4.43 8.95 6.61
CA SER A 250 5.16 8.25 7.66
C SER A 250 6.30 7.45 7.02
N PRO A 251 7.20 6.81 7.78
CA PRO A 251 8.29 6.01 7.20
C PRO A 251 7.84 4.91 6.22
N ARG A 252 6.56 4.50 6.28
CA ARG A 252 5.98 3.44 5.44
C ARG A 252 4.91 3.93 4.47
N ILE A 253 4.59 5.22 4.43
CA ILE A 253 3.48 5.76 3.63
C ILE A 253 4.03 6.81 2.66
N PHE A 254 3.91 6.52 1.37
CA PHE A 254 4.39 7.36 0.27
C PHE A 254 3.20 8.03 -0.40
N ILE A 255 3.25 9.35 -0.56
CA ILE A 255 2.19 10.15 -1.15
C ILE A 255 2.58 10.61 -2.54
N PHE A 256 1.68 10.40 -3.47
CA PHE A 256 1.80 10.85 -4.85
C PHE A 256 0.60 11.69 -5.25
N LYS A 257 0.83 12.64 -6.16
CA LYS A 257 -0.23 13.39 -6.83
C LYS A 257 -0.27 13.00 -8.30
N LYS A 258 -1.43 12.63 -8.83
CA LYS A 258 -1.58 12.41 -10.27
C LYS A 258 -1.50 13.75 -11.00
N LEU A 259 -0.64 13.80 -12.00
CA LEU A 259 -0.57 14.96 -12.90
C LEU A 259 -1.78 14.93 -13.84
N GLY A 260 -2.34 16.10 -14.15
CA GLY A 260 -3.33 16.23 -15.21
C GLY A 260 -2.74 15.82 -16.55
N ASP A 261 -3.58 15.33 -17.44
CA ASP A 261 -3.18 15.11 -18.82
C ASP A 261 -2.79 16.47 -19.42
N ALA A 262 -1.54 16.56 -19.94
CA ALA A 262 -0.99 17.78 -20.53
C ALA A 262 -1.58 18.04 -21.91
#